data_0c70efac53a5d0d5f15c5bbfe8ca44c1
#
_entry.id   0c70efac53a5d0d5f15c5bbfe8ca44c1
#
_cell.length_a   1.000
_cell.length_b   1.000
_cell.length_c   1.000
_cell.angle_alpha   90.00
_cell.angle_beta   90.00
_cell.angle_gamma   90.00
#
_symmetry.space_group_name_H-M   'P 1'
#
loop_
_entity.id
_entity.type
_entity.pdbx_description
1 polymer ?
#
loop_
_entity_poly.entity_id
_entity_poly.type
_entity_poly.pdbx_seq_one_letter_code
_entity_poly.pdbx_strand_id
1 'polypeptide(L)'
;MLLQGLIGHHNTITVAPNGAILSIDGLEEKIDSLFSENTIPGAEQFMMQMKESFNEEAMKVQLGELMNLSTLDKQIGDSWEQIVDIAVIPTLVNKLHKTYTLQDRKDGNAILDITGIVEVDPTGTISFGAQQFQYDVDVTFKGKIIVEEKNGWMVAATIEQIMSGKMTGTGPSMGGEQTTNFYSEMDTNIERF
;
A
#
# COMPACT_ATOMS: atom_id res chain seq x y z
N MET A 1 1.40 14.56 -9.39
CA MET A 1 1.75 13.36 -8.63
C MET A 1 0.50 12.52 -8.45
N LEU A 2 0.53 11.25 -8.89
CA LEU A 2 -0.66 10.35 -8.91
C LEU A 2 -1.35 10.21 -7.54
N LEU A 3 -0.57 10.13 -6.46
CA LEU A 3 -1.14 9.94 -5.12
C LEU A 3 -1.89 11.17 -4.56
N GLN A 4 -1.59 12.37 -5.01
CA GLN A 4 -2.34 13.58 -4.58
C GLN A 4 -3.78 13.57 -5.09
N GLY A 5 -4.06 12.94 -6.23
CA GLY A 5 -5.41 12.77 -6.75
C GLY A 5 -6.29 11.81 -5.93
N LEU A 6 -5.70 11.00 -5.03
CA LEU A 6 -6.45 10.11 -4.13
C LEU A 6 -6.82 10.77 -2.79
N ILE A 7 -6.20 11.89 -2.43
CA ILE A 7 -6.46 12.59 -1.18
C ILE A 7 -7.84 13.28 -1.23
N GLY A 8 -8.62 13.12 -0.17
CA GLY A 8 -9.93 13.78 -0.02
C GLY A 8 -11.09 13.10 -0.73
N HIS A 9 -10.90 11.91 -1.25
CA HIS A 9 -12.00 11.13 -1.82
C HIS A 9 -12.44 9.99 -0.91
N HIS A 10 -13.73 9.77 -0.83
CA HIS A 10 -14.33 8.70 -0.06
C HIS A 10 -14.63 7.53 -1.00
N ASN A 11 -14.10 6.36 -0.68
CA ASN A 11 -14.49 5.10 -1.29
C ASN A 11 -15.30 4.31 -0.27
N THR A 12 -16.33 3.60 -0.73
CA THR A 12 -17.10 2.71 0.14
C THR A 12 -16.61 1.28 -0.06
N ILE A 13 -16.13 0.67 1.01
CA ILE A 13 -15.72 -0.74 0.99
C ILE A 13 -16.84 -1.55 1.65
N THR A 14 -17.44 -2.47 0.88
CA THR A 14 -18.41 -3.42 1.41
C THR A 14 -17.69 -4.70 1.80
N VAL A 15 -17.91 -5.14 3.03
CA VAL A 15 -17.21 -6.29 3.60
C VAL A 15 -18.21 -7.32 4.12
N ALA A 16 -18.00 -8.59 3.81
CA ALA A 16 -18.82 -9.69 4.31
C ALA A 16 -18.55 -9.98 5.80
N PRO A 17 -19.45 -10.65 6.52
CA PRO A 17 -19.25 -11.00 7.94
C PRO A 17 -18.00 -11.87 8.21
N ASN A 18 -17.47 -12.56 7.21
CA ASN A 18 -16.25 -13.36 7.31
C ASN A 18 -14.95 -12.62 6.96
N GLY A 19 -15.02 -11.30 6.75
CA GLY A 19 -13.85 -10.46 6.44
C GLY A 19 -13.54 -10.30 4.95
N ALA A 20 -14.24 -11.01 4.07
CA ALA A 20 -14.00 -10.87 2.64
C ALA A 20 -14.51 -9.53 2.12
N ILE A 21 -13.69 -8.81 1.37
CA ILE A 21 -14.11 -7.57 0.70
C ILE A 21 -14.97 -7.94 -0.52
N LEU A 22 -16.21 -7.47 -0.53
CA LEU A 22 -17.16 -7.74 -1.61
C LEU A 22 -17.06 -6.72 -2.74
N SER A 23 -16.97 -5.44 -2.41
CA SER A 23 -16.83 -4.35 -3.38
C SER A 23 -16.04 -3.17 -2.83
N ILE A 24 -15.47 -2.38 -3.75
CA ILE A 24 -14.84 -1.10 -3.47
C ILE A 24 -15.46 -0.09 -4.43
N ASP A 25 -16.56 0.54 -3.99
CA ASP A 25 -17.32 1.45 -4.85
C ASP A 25 -16.55 2.75 -5.11
N GLY A 26 -16.56 3.21 -6.37
CA GLY A 26 -15.92 4.44 -6.81
C GLY A 26 -14.41 4.31 -7.14
N LEU A 27 -13.82 3.13 -6.98
CA LEU A 27 -12.39 2.90 -7.25
C LEU A 27 -12.07 2.97 -8.75
N GLU A 28 -12.81 2.25 -9.59
CA GLU A 28 -12.53 2.17 -11.03
C GLU A 28 -12.69 3.52 -11.73
N GLU A 29 -13.80 4.23 -11.50
CA GLU A 29 -14.06 5.54 -12.08
C GLU A 29 -12.95 6.53 -11.75
N LYS A 30 -12.42 6.41 -10.54
CA LYS A 30 -11.36 7.28 -10.07
C LYS A 30 -10.01 6.95 -10.68
N ILE A 31 -9.67 5.68 -10.74
CA ILE A 31 -8.47 5.20 -11.42
C ILE A 31 -8.52 5.68 -12.87
N ASP A 32 -9.65 5.55 -13.55
CA ASP A 32 -9.85 6.03 -14.91
C ASP A 32 -9.64 7.55 -15.04
N SER A 33 -10.18 8.34 -14.13
CA SER A 33 -9.99 9.78 -14.09
C SER A 33 -8.52 10.15 -13.91
N LEU A 34 -7.84 9.55 -12.94
CA LEU A 34 -6.42 9.82 -12.66
C LEU A 34 -5.52 9.53 -13.85
N PHE A 35 -5.80 8.43 -14.56
CA PHE A 35 -5.00 8.03 -15.71
C PHE A 35 -5.35 8.81 -16.97
N SER A 36 -6.59 9.27 -17.15
CA SER A 36 -7.00 10.08 -18.29
C SER A 36 -6.49 11.52 -18.21
N GLU A 37 -6.39 12.09 -17.00
CA GLU A 37 -5.94 13.47 -16.79
C GLU A 37 -4.41 13.63 -16.84
N ASN A 38 -3.65 12.55 -16.66
CA ASN A 38 -2.19 12.55 -16.58
C ASN A 38 -1.54 11.80 -17.75
N THR A 39 -1.88 12.14 -18.98
CA THR A 39 -1.25 11.54 -20.17
C THR A 39 0.22 11.99 -20.28
N ILE A 40 1.15 11.09 -20.02
CA ILE A 40 2.58 11.30 -20.27
C ILE A 40 2.89 10.69 -21.64
N PRO A 41 3.26 11.47 -22.64
CA PRO A 41 3.60 10.93 -23.96
C PRO A 41 4.69 9.87 -23.89
N GLY A 42 4.43 8.69 -24.46
CA GLY A 42 5.35 7.55 -24.45
C GLY A 42 5.28 6.67 -23.20
N ALA A 43 4.37 6.95 -22.26
CA ALA A 43 4.14 6.15 -21.05
C ALA A 43 2.83 5.34 -21.10
N GLU A 44 2.17 5.27 -22.26
CA GLU A 44 0.82 4.65 -22.41
C GLU A 44 0.81 3.20 -21.92
N GLN A 45 1.84 2.43 -22.25
CA GLN A 45 1.95 1.01 -21.83
C GLN A 45 2.13 0.88 -20.33
N PHE A 46 2.93 1.75 -19.72
CA PHE A 46 3.11 1.77 -18.26
C PHE A 46 1.84 2.18 -17.54
N MET A 47 1.15 3.22 -18.04
CA MET A 47 -0.13 3.66 -17.49
C MET A 47 -1.18 2.55 -17.54
N MET A 48 -1.20 1.76 -18.60
CA MET A 48 -2.06 0.60 -18.72
C MET A 48 -1.71 -0.48 -17.69
N GLN A 49 -0.43 -0.79 -17.52
CA GLN A 49 0.03 -1.76 -16.51
C GLN A 49 -0.28 -1.29 -15.08
N MET A 50 -0.07 0.00 -14.80
CA MET A 50 -0.46 0.59 -13.51
C MET A 50 -1.96 0.46 -13.27
N LYS A 51 -2.79 0.79 -14.26
CA LYS A 51 -4.24 0.65 -14.16
C LYS A 51 -4.65 -0.81 -13.88
N GLU A 52 -4.02 -1.78 -14.54
CA GLU A 52 -4.26 -3.20 -14.28
C GLU A 52 -3.86 -3.62 -12.87
N SER A 53 -2.80 -3.02 -12.30
CA SER A 53 -2.35 -3.32 -10.93
C SER A 53 -3.24 -2.73 -9.85
N PHE A 54 -3.96 -1.65 -10.15
CA PHE A 54 -4.90 -1.00 -9.24
C PHE A 54 -6.37 -1.40 -9.49
N ASN A 55 -6.62 -2.50 -10.21
CA ASN A 55 -7.98 -2.98 -10.40
C ASN A 55 -8.64 -3.43 -9.08
N GLU A 56 -9.96 -3.52 -9.08
CA GLU A 56 -10.74 -3.83 -7.87
C GLU A 56 -10.33 -5.17 -7.24
N GLU A 57 -10.05 -6.20 -8.03
CA GLU A 57 -9.65 -7.52 -7.53
C GLU A 57 -8.29 -7.49 -6.81
N ALA A 58 -7.29 -6.82 -7.39
CA ALA A 58 -5.99 -6.66 -6.74
C ALA A 58 -6.11 -5.88 -5.41
N MET A 59 -6.92 -4.82 -5.42
CA MET A 59 -7.17 -4.03 -4.21
C MET A 59 -7.94 -4.80 -3.14
N LYS A 60 -8.91 -5.64 -3.51
CA LYS A 60 -9.60 -6.53 -2.57
C LYS A 60 -8.66 -7.49 -1.86
N VAL A 61 -7.73 -8.10 -2.59
CA VAL A 61 -6.72 -9.00 -2.01
C VAL A 61 -5.83 -8.22 -1.03
N GLN A 62 -5.25 -7.10 -1.46
CA GLN A 62 -4.34 -6.31 -0.64
C GLN A 62 -5.01 -5.76 0.63
N LEU A 63 -6.22 -5.21 0.51
CA LEU A 63 -6.97 -4.70 1.65
C LEU A 63 -7.47 -5.83 2.56
N GLY A 64 -7.89 -6.97 1.99
CA GLY A 64 -8.32 -8.13 2.76
C GLY A 64 -7.23 -8.64 3.71
N GLU A 65 -5.99 -8.68 3.25
CA GLU A 65 -4.83 -9.05 4.08
C GLU A 65 -4.47 -8.01 5.14
N LEU A 66 -4.83 -6.74 4.92
CA LEU A 66 -4.61 -5.67 5.89
C LEU A 66 -5.72 -5.59 6.95
N MET A 67 -6.95 -5.98 6.59
CA MET A 67 -8.14 -5.72 7.41
C MET A 67 -8.58 -6.91 8.27
N ASN A 68 -8.07 -8.13 8.06
CA ASN A 68 -8.45 -9.31 8.81
C ASN A 68 -7.30 -9.80 9.69
N LEU A 69 -7.30 -9.40 10.96
CA LEU A 69 -6.26 -9.72 11.94
C LEU A 69 -6.88 -10.54 13.09
N SER A 70 -6.63 -11.87 13.10
CA SER A 70 -7.05 -12.70 14.22
C SER A 70 -6.07 -12.58 15.38
N THR A 71 -6.59 -12.21 16.55
CA THR A 71 -5.81 -12.06 17.80
C THR A 71 -6.25 -13.04 18.89
N LEU A 72 -7.18 -13.94 18.60
CA LEU A 72 -7.83 -14.82 19.59
C LEU A 72 -6.86 -15.75 20.30
N ASP A 73 -5.82 -16.20 19.60
CA ASP A 73 -4.79 -17.11 20.13
C ASP A 73 -3.58 -16.39 20.75
N LYS A 74 -3.57 -15.05 20.76
CA LYS A 74 -2.45 -14.25 21.26
C LYS A 74 -2.67 -13.79 22.70
N GLN A 75 -1.57 -13.56 23.41
CA GLN A 75 -1.55 -12.95 24.75
C GLN A 75 -1.01 -11.53 24.69
N ILE A 76 -1.37 -10.70 25.66
CA ILE A 76 -0.78 -9.36 25.78
C ILE A 76 0.74 -9.48 25.89
N GLY A 77 1.46 -8.76 25.05
CA GLY A 77 2.91 -8.82 24.90
C GLY A 77 3.40 -9.75 23.78
N ASP A 78 2.54 -10.60 23.23
CA ASP A 78 2.92 -11.43 22.08
C ASP A 78 3.15 -10.56 20.83
N SER A 79 4.19 -10.94 20.08
CA SER A 79 4.50 -10.34 18.79
C SER A 79 4.52 -11.43 17.70
N TRP A 80 4.06 -11.06 16.50
CA TRP A 80 4.11 -11.95 15.34
C TRP A 80 4.38 -11.18 14.07
N GLU A 81 4.92 -11.86 13.09
CA GLU A 81 5.23 -11.29 11.78
C GLU A 81 4.24 -11.76 10.72
N GLN A 82 4.02 -10.91 9.74
CA GLN A 82 3.32 -11.22 8.50
C GLN A 82 4.13 -10.65 7.35
N ILE A 83 4.35 -11.46 6.31
CA ILE A 83 5.01 -11.03 5.09
C ILE A 83 3.96 -11.09 3.96
N VAL A 84 3.81 -9.99 3.25
CA VAL A 84 2.84 -9.84 2.16
C VAL A 84 3.56 -9.37 0.91
N ASP A 85 3.33 -10.04 -0.21
CA ASP A 85 3.83 -9.56 -1.50
C ASP A 85 2.96 -8.39 -1.98
N ILE A 86 3.62 -7.27 -2.28
CA ILE A 86 2.97 -6.07 -2.82
C ILE A 86 3.43 -5.88 -4.26
N ALA A 87 2.53 -6.05 -5.20
CA ALA A 87 2.80 -5.70 -6.59
C ALA A 87 2.59 -4.20 -6.81
N VAL A 88 3.67 -3.45 -6.99
CA VAL A 88 3.60 -2.04 -7.38
C VAL A 88 3.24 -1.92 -8.86
N ILE A 89 3.81 -2.79 -9.66
CA ILE A 89 3.44 -3.09 -11.05
C ILE A 89 3.61 -4.61 -11.24
N PRO A 90 3.02 -5.24 -12.26
CA PRO A 90 3.08 -6.70 -12.43
C PRO A 90 4.48 -7.30 -12.44
N THR A 91 5.48 -6.52 -12.86
CA THR A 91 6.88 -6.94 -12.95
C THR A 91 7.70 -6.59 -11.72
N LEU A 92 7.10 -5.92 -10.72
CA LEU A 92 7.78 -5.42 -9.55
C LEU A 92 7.03 -5.79 -8.28
N VAL A 93 7.39 -6.91 -7.71
CA VAL A 93 6.85 -7.41 -6.46
C VAL A 93 7.82 -7.08 -5.33
N ASN A 94 7.35 -6.28 -4.38
CA ASN A 94 8.06 -5.97 -3.15
C ASN A 94 7.48 -6.81 -2.01
N LYS A 95 8.25 -7.00 -0.94
CA LYS A 95 7.77 -7.67 0.26
C LYS A 95 7.50 -6.67 1.37
N LEU A 96 6.31 -6.68 1.89
CA LEU A 96 5.91 -5.92 3.06
C LEU A 96 6.05 -6.82 4.30
N HIS A 97 7.05 -6.53 5.12
CA HIS A 97 7.25 -7.17 6.41
C HIS A 97 6.51 -6.35 7.47
N LYS A 98 5.59 -6.98 8.17
CA LYS A 98 4.81 -6.37 9.25
C LYS A 98 5.05 -7.13 10.54
N THR A 99 5.32 -6.42 11.61
CA THR A 99 5.36 -6.95 12.97
C THR A 99 4.23 -6.33 13.77
N TYR A 100 3.38 -7.16 14.32
CA TYR A 100 2.31 -6.77 15.22
C TYR A 100 2.68 -7.15 16.64
N THR A 101 2.32 -6.31 17.61
CA THR A 101 2.46 -6.61 19.03
C THR A 101 1.15 -6.32 19.74
N LEU A 102 0.57 -7.31 20.41
CA LEU A 102 -0.66 -7.14 21.18
C LEU A 102 -0.36 -6.38 22.46
N GLN A 103 -0.83 -5.14 22.56
CA GLN A 103 -0.57 -4.25 23.68
C GLN A 103 -1.61 -4.35 24.78
N ASP A 104 -2.89 -4.46 24.39
CA ASP A 104 -4.00 -4.44 25.34
C ASP A 104 -5.26 -5.09 24.74
N ARG A 105 -6.21 -5.40 25.63
CA ARG A 105 -7.56 -5.86 25.28
C ARG A 105 -8.59 -5.02 26.07
N LYS A 106 -9.50 -4.39 25.37
CA LYS A 106 -10.49 -3.54 26.01
C LYS A 106 -11.80 -3.51 25.23
N ASP A 107 -12.91 -3.71 25.93
CA ASP A 107 -14.28 -3.60 25.37
C ASP A 107 -14.51 -4.48 24.12
N GLY A 108 -13.93 -5.69 24.08
CA GLY A 108 -14.02 -6.62 22.95
C GLY A 108 -13.11 -6.27 21.78
N ASN A 109 -12.18 -5.34 21.99
CA ASN A 109 -11.19 -4.96 20.99
C ASN A 109 -9.78 -5.32 21.46
N ALA A 110 -8.93 -5.76 20.53
CA ALA A 110 -7.50 -5.88 20.71
C ALA A 110 -6.81 -4.60 20.20
N ILE A 111 -5.85 -4.10 20.96
CA ILE A 111 -5.04 -2.93 20.60
C ILE A 111 -3.65 -3.44 20.22
N LEU A 112 -3.26 -3.21 18.97
CA LEU A 112 -2.01 -3.67 18.40
C LEU A 112 -1.12 -2.48 18.07
N ASP A 113 0.16 -2.57 18.45
CA ASP A 113 1.18 -1.78 17.76
C ASP A 113 1.60 -2.51 16.48
N ILE A 114 1.83 -1.76 15.43
CA ILE A 114 2.35 -2.24 14.16
C ILE A 114 3.64 -1.50 13.82
N THR A 115 4.62 -2.24 13.34
CA THR A 115 5.80 -1.71 12.67
C THR A 115 6.06 -2.50 11.41
N GLY A 116 6.72 -1.91 10.43
CA GLY A 116 7.11 -2.67 9.26
C GLY A 116 8.03 -1.93 8.31
N ILE A 117 8.52 -2.71 7.35
CA ILE A 117 9.39 -2.25 6.29
C ILE A 117 8.91 -2.82 4.96
N VAL A 118 9.18 -2.12 3.88
CA VAL A 118 9.05 -2.68 2.53
C VAL A 118 10.42 -3.07 2.03
N GLU A 119 10.62 -4.36 1.78
CA GLU A 119 11.80 -4.88 1.10
C GLU A 119 11.62 -4.69 -0.41
N VAL A 120 12.39 -3.78 -0.97
CA VAL A 120 12.37 -3.45 -2.40
C VAL A 120 13.47 -4.19 -3.11
N ASP A 121 13.18 -4.82 -4.25
CA ASP A 121 14.22 -5.43 -5.08
C ASP A 121 15.10 -4.31 -5.68
N PRO A 122 16.37 -4.16 -5.24
CA PRO A 122 17.26 -3.10 -5.72
C PRO A 122 17.69 -3.29 -7.18
N THR A 123 17.43 -4.46 -7.76
CA THR A 123 17.69 -4.76 -9.17
C THR A 123 16.49 -4.48 -10.05
N GLY A 124 15.35 -4.18 -9.43
CA GLY A 124 14.11 -3.87 -10.11
C GLY A 124 14.27 -2.68 -11.05
N THR A 125 13.87 -2.88 -12.29
CA THR A 125 13.93 -1.83 -13.31
C THR A 125 12.55 -1.62 -13.89
N ILE A 126 12.10 -0.38 -13.89
CA ILE A 126 10.87 0.03 -14.57
C ILE A 126 11.25 0.62 -15.92
N SER A 127 10.63 0.12 -17.00
CA SER A 127 10.89 0.62 -18.36
C SER A 127 9.70 1.42 -18.87
N PHE A 128 9.99 2.63 -19.36
CA PHE A 128 9.04 3.50 -20.04
C PHE A 128 9.51 3.72 -21.48
N GLY A 129 9.05 2.89 -22.40
CA GLY A 129 9.55 2.90 -23.76
C GLY A 129 11.07 2.64 -23.81
N ALA A 130 11.84 3.63 -24.29
CA ALA A 130 13.31 3.54 -24.33
C ALA A 130 14.01 4.05 -23.07
N GLN A 131 13.26 4.46 -22.03
CA GLN A 131 13.80 4.91 -20.76
C GLN A 131 13.72 3.79 -19.73
N GLN A 132 14.73 3.70 -18.89
CA GLN A 132 14.80 2.75 -17.78
C GLN A 132 15.01 3.49 -16.47
N PHE A 133 14.31 3.06 -15.43
CA PHE A 133 14.39 3.63 -14.09
C PHE A 133 14.72 2.53 -13.10
N GLN A 134 15.75 2.75 -12.30
CA GLN A 134 16.07 1.99 -11.12
C GLN A 134 15.70 2.81 -9.90
N TYR A 135 15.25 2.16 -8.84
CA TYR A 135 14.94 2.82 -7.60
C TYR A 135 15.56 2.04 -6.44
N ASP A 136 16.03 2.80 -5.48
CA ASP A 136 16.60 2.34 -4.24
C ASP A 136 15.84 3.11 -3.15
N VAL A 137 14.89 2.44 -2.50
CA VAL A 137 13.86 3.05 -1.68
C VAL A 137 13.77 2.33 -0.35
N ASP A 138 13.85 3.10 0.72
CA ASP A 138 13.55 2.65 2.07
C ASP A 138 12.11 3.10 2.43
N VAL A 139 11.27 2.16 2.82
CA VAL A 139 9.93 2.45 3.35
C VAL A 139 9.80 1.80 4.71
N THR A 140 9.50 2.63 5.69
CA THR A 140 9.20 2.18 7.05
C THR A 140 7.85 2.71 7.47
N PHE A 141 7.15 1.96 8.32
CA PHE A 141 5.92 2.45 8.94
C PHE A 141 5.79 1.94 10.37
N LYS A 142 5.06 2.70 11.15
CA LYS A 142 4.70 2.36 12.54
C LYS A 142 3.32 2.91 12.83
N GLY A 143 2.65 2.33 13.81
CA GLY A 143 1.33 2.81 14.15
C GLY A 143 0.63 1.98 15.19
N LYS A 144 -0.66 2.23 15.31
CA LYS A 144 -1.57 1.53 16.19
C LYS A 144 -2.80 1.10 15.43
N ILE A 145 -3.22 -0.14 15.66
CA ILE A 145 -4.41 -0.73 15.06
C ILE A 145 -5.33 -1.20 16.17
N ILE A 146 -6.62 -0.96 16.03
CA ILE A 146 -7.66 -1.50 16.91
C ILE A 146 -8.46 -2.52 16.11
N VAL A 147 -8.56 -3.73 16.63
CA VAL A 147 -9.20 -4.88 15.98
C VAL A 147 -10.35 -5.37 16.84
N GLU A 148 -11.55 -5.53 16.27
CA GLU A 148 -12.67 -6.19 16.94
C GLU A 148 -12.38 -7.70 17.06
N GLU A 149 -12.30 -8.21 18.29
CA GLU A 149 -11.83 -9.59 18.53
C GLU A 149 -12.80 -10.66 18.00
N LYS A 150 -14.10 -10.34 17.98
CA LYS A 150 -15.13 -11.28 17.54
C LYS A 150 -14.95 -11.75 16.09
N ASN A 151 -14.43 -10.90 15.23
CA ASN A 151 -14.34 -11.15 13.78
C ASN A 151 -12.96 -10.85 13.18
N GLY A 152 -12.02 -10.31 13.96
CA GLY A 152 -10.66 -9.97 13.52
C GLY A 152 -10.60 -8.71 12.64
N TRP A 153 -11.65 -7.89 12.64
CA TRP A 153 -11.70 -6.71 11.78
C TRP A 153 -11.04 -5.49 12.40
N MET A 154 -10.30 -4.79 11.59
CA MET A 154 -9.79 -3.48 11.96
C MET A 154 -10.96 -2.47 12.06
N VAL A 155 -11.08 -1.83 13.22
CA VAL A 155 -12.09 -0.79 13.49
C VAL A 155 -11.49 0.60 13.51
N ALA A 156 -10.19 0.71 13.79
CA ALA A 156 -9.45 1.96 13.67
C ALA A 156 -7.96 1.67 13.44
N ALA A 157 -7.29 2.59 12.76
CA ALA A 157 -5.83 2.58 12.65
C ALA A 157 -5.28 4.00 12.55
N THR A 158 -4.10 4.20 13.14
CA THR A 158 -3.26 5.38 12.92
C THR A 158 -1.89 4.87 12.50
N ILE A 159 -1.45 5.21 11.30
CA ILE A 159 -0.20 4.72 10.71
C ILE A 159 0.60 5.92 10.20
N GLU A 160 1.83 6.02 10.65
CA GLU A 160 2.84 6.94 10.16
C GLU A 160 3.78 6.16 9.22
N GLN A 161 3.97 6.64 8.02
CA GLN A 161 4.86 6.04 7.02
C GLN A 161 5.91 7.05 6.59
N ILE A 162 7.15 6.60 6.53
CA ILE A 162 8.29 7.35 6.00
C ILE A 162 8.81 6.60 4.78
N MET A 163 8.96 7.32 3.69
CA MET A 163 9.55 6.83 2.46
C MET A 163 10.68 7.76 2.04
N SER A 164 11.87 7.20 1.84
CA SER A 164 13.03 7.94 1.35
C SER A 164 13.81 7.12 0.35
N GLY A 165 14.52 7.76 -0.56
CA GLY A 165 15.32 7.01 -1.52
C GLY A 165 15.77 7.85 -2.70
N LYS A 166 16.24 7.13 -3.72
CA LYS A 166 16.64 7.71 -4.99
C LYS A 166 16.06 6.90 -6.15
N MET A 167 15.77 7.61 -7.22
CA MET A 167 15.40 7.04 -8.50
C MET A 167 16.43 7.48 -9.54
N THR A 168 17.00 6.52 -10.24
CA THR A 168 17.98 6.75 -11.30
C THR A 168 17.37 6.37 -12.64
N GLY A 169 17.28 7.34 -13.53
CA GLY A 169 16.76 7.15 -14.88
C GLY A 169 17.85 7.22 -15.94
N THR A 170 17.74 6.36 -16.96
CA THR A 170 18.60 6.35 -18.15
C THR A 170 17.75 6.24 -19.41
N GLY A 171 18.18 6.90 -20.48
CA GLY A 171 17.48 6.82 -21.76
C GLY A 171 17.98 7.83 -22.80
N PRO A 172 17.66 7.63 -24.08
CA PRO A 172 18.17 8.48 -25.16
C PRO A 172 17.77 9.96 -25.04
N SER A 173 16.60 10.24 -24.46
CA SER A 173 16.08 11.61 -24.27
C SER A 173 16.57 12.30 -23.01
N MET A 174 17.27 11.58 -22.10
CA MET A 174 17.69 12.11 -20.80
C MET A 174 19.10 12.74 -20.84
N GLY A 175 19.82 12.63 -21.93
CA GLY A 175 21.18 13.20 -22.05
C GLY A 175 22.24 12.55 -21.14
N GLY A 176 21.93 11.37 -20.62
CA GLY A 176 22.74 10.59 -19.68
C GLY A 176 21.93 10.09 -18.49
N GLU A 177 22.61 9.53 -17.51
CA GLU A 177 22.02 9.08 -16.26
C GLU A 177 21.58 10.29 -15.41
N GLN A 178 20.34 10.26 -14.93
CA GLN A 178 19.75 11.28 -14.05
C GLN A 178 19.32 10.62 -12.75
N THR A 179 19.76 11.14 -11.61
CA THR A 179 19.35 10.67 -10.28
C THR A 179 18.55 11.74 -9.54
N THR A 180 17.41 11.35 -9.01
CA THR A 180 16.54 12.20 -8.19
C THR A 180 16.38 11.56 -6.82
N ASN A 181 16.68 12.30 -5.75
CA ASN A 181 16.35 11.90 -4.39
C ASN A 181 14.95 12.35 -4.02
N PHE A 182 14.26 11.57 -3.20
CA PHE A 182 12.95 11.92 -2.69
C PHE A 182 12.82 11.55 -1.21
N TYR A 183 11.90 12.24 -0.55
CA TYR A 183 11.49 11.99 0.82
C TYR A 183 10.00 12.27 0.93
N SER A 184 9.27 11.43 1.66
CA SER A 184 7.83 11.60 1.92
C SER A 184 7.50 11.08 3.31
N GLU A 185 6.67 11.82 4.03
CA GLU A 185 6.00 11.39 5.25
C GLU A 185 4.49 11.37 4.97
N MET A 186 3.81 10.36 5.47
CA MET A 186 2.38 10.19 5.31
C MET A 186 1.76 9.67 6.60
N ASP A 187 0.74 10.39 7.09
CA ASP A 187 -0.09 9.96 8.20
C ASP A 187 -1.43 9.46 7.68
N THR A 188 -1.80 8.26 8.06
CA THR A 188 -3.06 7.64 7.69
C THR A 188 -3.89 7.38 8.94
N ASN A 189 -5.12 7.89 8.95
CA ASN A 189 -6.12 7.60 9.98
C ASN A 189 -7.29 6.87 9.34
N ILE A 190 -7.65 5.73 9.90
CA ILE A 190 -8.78 4.90 9.49
C ILE A 190 -9.71 4.79 10.67
N GLU A 191 -11.00 5.02 10.46
CA GLU A 191 -12.06 4.82 11.45
C GLU A 191 -13.25 4.14 10.78
N ARG A 192 -13.83 3.16 11.48
CA ARG A 192 -15.08 2.51 11.07
C ARG A 192 -16.26 3.34 11.58
N PHE A 193 -17.20 3.65 10.70
CA PHE A 193 -18.45 4.31 11.02
C PHE A 193 -19.59 3.32 11.19
#